data_4b58ccc8c4e9cb0f2f99005f7db30a21
#
_entry.id   4b58ccc8c4e9cb0f2f99005f7db30a21
#
_cell.length_a   1.000
_cell.length_b   1.000
_cell.length_c   1.000
_cell.angle_alpha   90.00
_cell.angle_beta   90.00
_cell.angle_gamma   90.00
#
_symmetry.space_group_name_H-M   'P 1'
#
loop_
_entity.id
_entity.type
_entity.pdbx_description
1 polymer ?
#
loop_
_entity_poly.entity_id
_entity_poly.type
_entity_poly.pdbx_seq_one_letter_code
_entity_poly.pdbx_strand_id
1 'polypeptide(L)'
;MKKNMLWMVIVLFTIHCSLFTASCGLRKQATDSETQTAIGPAFNADSAYLFCQQQCDFGPRTMNSPAHDLCEQWIINKFKDYGMTVIPQKCELKGYDGTTLHATNIIASYRPELTDRILLCAHWDCRPWADNDPDESNWHKPVLAANDAASGVAVMLEIARLISSVDAIKTTAPADSSIFHLTSSIGIDFLCFDAEDYGFPQWETTEDPGNTWALGAQYWAANPHVSGYKARYGILLDMVGGQGAQFYQEIMSKQYARHIVDKVWQAAAVVGYGSSFPMAEGNAITDDHIPVNTVANIPCIDIIPYYPNCEQSSFGPTWHTVNDDMTHLDKNTLLAVGQTIIQVLFSEK
;
A
#
# COMPACT_ATOMS: atom_id res chain seq x y z
N MET A 1 -8.77 -83.20 -7.34
CA MET A 1 -10.03 -83.91 -6.99
C MET A 1 -11.04 -82.90 -6.43
N LYS A 2 -12.28 -82.92 -7.04
CA LYS A 2 -13.56 -82.29 -6.62
C LYS A 2 -13.57 -80.72 -6.54
N LYS A 3 -14.13 -80.00 -7.51
CA LYS A 3 -15.53 -79.76 -8.00
C LYS A 3 -16.52 -79.55 -6.89
N ASN A 4 -17.13 -78.33 -6.92
CA ASN A 4 -18.57 -78.00 -7.00
C ASN A 4 -18.73 -76.50 -6.88
N MET A 5 -19.14 -75.77 -7.91
CA MET A 5 -20.45 -75.56 -8.54
C MET A 5 -21.46 -74.85 -7.60
N LEU A 6 -21.58 -73.55 -7.85
CA LEU A 6 -22.72 -72.82 -8.44
C LEU A 6 -24.07 -72.98 -7.76
N TRP A 7 -24.71 -71.92 -7.29
CA TRP A 7 -26.12 -71.64 -7.56
C TRP A 7 -26.41 -70.16 -7.39
N MET A 8 -26.92 -69.59 -8.48
CA MET A 8 -27.41 -68.20 -8.60
C MET A 8 -28.87 -68.16 -8.18
N VAL A 9 -29.29 -67.32 -7.31
CA VAL A 9 -30.72 -67.07 -7.05
C VAL A 9 -31.01 -65.63 -7.38
N ILE A 10 -31.73 -65.37 -8.46
CA ILE A 10 -32.35 -64.12 -8.87
C ILE A 10 -33.64 -64.00 -8.09
N VAL A 11 -33.78 -62.95 -7.29
CA VAL A 11 -35.06 -62.53 -6.69
C VAL A 11 -35.47 -61.24 -7.35
N LEU A 12 -36.46 -61.31 -8.22
CA LEU A 12 -37.20 -60.16 -8.74
C LEU A 12 -38.11 -59.64 -7.60
N PHE A 13 -37.85 -58.39 -7.21
CA PHE A 13 -38.85 -57.63 -6.42
C PHE A 13 -39.38 -56.50 -7.28
N THR A 14 -40.62 -56.64 -7.68
CA THR A 14 -41.45 -55.59 -8.26
C THR A 14 -41.88 -54.67 -7.15
N ILE A 15 -41.44 -53.41 -7.18
CA ILE A 15 -41.93 -52.40 -6.27
C ILE A 15 -42.81 -51.40 -7.03
N HIS A 16 -44.02 -51.30 -6.58
CA HIS A 16 -45.03 -50.33 -7.01
C HIS A 16 -44.57 -48.89 -6.82
N CYS A 17 -44.63 -48.11 -7.90
CA CYS A 17 -44.52 -46.66 -7.88
C CYS A 17 -45.77 -46.04 -7.19
N SER A 18 -45.59 -45.53 -6.00
CA SER A 18 -46.54 -44.59 -5.40
C SER A 18 -45.97 -43.17 -5.59
N LEU A 19 -46.59 -42.40 -6.45
CA LEU A 19 -46.32 -40.98 -6.64
C LEU A 19 -46.74 -40.19 -5.40
N PHE A 20 -45.78 -39.81 -4.58
CA PHE A 20 -45.97 -38.72 -3.62
C PHE A 20 -45.28 -37.49 -4.20
N THR A 21 -46.07 -36.57 -4.73
CA THR A 21 -45.62 -35.21 -5.09
C THR A 21 -45.45 -34.41 -3.77
N ALA A 22 -44.26 -34.47 -3.19
CA ALA A 22 -43.86 -33.50 -2.19
C ALA A 22 -43.25 -32.28 -2.88
N SER A 23 -44.05 -31.25 -3.03
CA SER A 23 -43.57 -29.92 -3.46
C SER A 23 -42.67 -29.34 -2.35
N CYS A 24 -41.37 -29.67 -2.40
CA CYS A 24 -40.34 -28.92 -1.65
C CYS A 24 -40.05 -27.63 -2.40
N GLY A 25 -40.66 -26.55 -1.97
CA GLY A 25 -40.28 -25.21 -2.36
C GLY A 25 -38.83 -24.93 -1.92
N LEU A 26 -37.90 -25.17 -2.80
CA LEU A 26 -36.56 -24.59 -2.71
C LEU A 26 -36.70 -23.08 -2.78
N ARG A 27 -36.82 -22.46 -1.62
CA ARG A 27 -36.57 -21.03 -1.44
C ARG A 27 -35.10 -20.83 -1.83
N LYS A 28 -34.85 -20.43 -3.10
CA LYS A 28 -33.61 -19.80 -3.47
C LYS A 28 -33.47 -18.58 -2.58
N GLN A 29 -32.65 -18.67 -1.56
CA GLN A 29 -32.06 -17.50 -0.94
C GLN A 29 -31.19 -16.87 -2.04
N ALA A 30 -31.76 -15.94 -2.78
CA ALA A 30 -30.99 -15.00 -3.54
C ALA A 30 -30.16 -14.23 -2.51
N THR A 31 -28.91 -14.59 -2.33
CA THR A 31 -27.91 -13.68 -1.83
C THR A 31 -27.82 -12.62 -2.93
N ASP A 32 -28.50 -11.48 -2.74
CA ASP A 32 -28.19 -10.26 -3.43
C ASP A 32 -26.73 -9.91 -3.05
N SER A 33 -25.77 -10.49 -3.77
CA SER A 33 -24.46 -9.89 -3.87
C SER A 33 -24.70 -8.63 -4.69
N GLU A 34 -24.89 -7.49 -4.04
CA GLU A 34 -24.76 -6.20 -4.70
C GLU A 34 -23.43 -6.26 -5.46
N THR A 35 -23.54 -6.26 -6.79
CA THR A 35 -22.35 -6.22 -7.64
C THR A 35 -21.71 -4.87 -7.38
N GLN A 36 -20.65 -4.85 -6.57
CA GLN A 36 -19.93 -3.61 -6.32
C GLN A 36 -19.42 -3.09 -7.65
N THR A 37 -19.78 -1.87 -8.00
CA THR A 37 -19.34 -1.19 -9.22
C THR A 37 -18.11 -0.36 -8.92
N ALA A 38 -17.24 -0.20 -9.91
CA ALA A 38 -16.11 0.72 -9.81
C ALA A 38 -16.63 2.16 -9.61
N ILE A 39 -16.05 2.86 -8.63
CA ILE A 39 -16.42 4.24 -8.25
C ILE A 39 -15.17 5.10 -8.10
N GLY A 40 -15.34 6.40 -8.09
CA GLY A 40 -14.26 7.37 -8.01
C GLY A 40 -13.69 7.76 -9.38
N PRO A 41 -12.81 8.78 -9.44
CA PRO A 41 -12.16 9.21 -10.67
C PRO A 41 -11.16 8.15 -11.17
N ALA A 42 -10.85 8.21 -12.47
CA ALA A 42 -9.79 7.39 -13.04
C ALA A 42 -8.43 7.88 -12.53
N PHE A 43 -7.61 6.96 -12.00
CA PHE A 43 -6.24 7.24 -11.63
C PHE A 43 -5.38 7.48 -12.87
N ASN A 44 -4.51 8.48 -12.83
CA ASN A 44 -3.62 8.80 -13.95
C ASN A 44 -2.20 8.29 -13.68
N ALA A 45 -1.87 7.14 -14.25
CA ALA A 45 -0.55 6.53 -14.11
C ALA A 45 0.59 7.35 -14.74
N ASP A 46 0.30 8.13 -15.81
CA ASP A 46 1.32 9.00 -16.40
C ASP A 46 1.70 10.13 -15.45
N SER A 47 0.72 10.70 -14.72
CA SER A 47 0.99 11.70 -13.69
C SER A 47 1.81 11.10 -12.53
N ALA A 48 1.43 9.91 -12.03
CA ALA A 48 2.16 9.24 -10.97
C ALA A 48 3.60 8.90 -11.41
N TYR A 49 3.79 8.37 -12.62
CA TYR A 49 5.12 8.11 -13.17
C TYR A 49 5.96 9.39 -13.27
N LEU A 50 5.35 10.51 -13.71
CA LEU A 50 6.03 11.81 -13.73
C LEU A 50 6.41 12.28 -12.32
N PHE A 51 5.60 12.03 -11.29
CA PHE A 51 5.95 12.35 -9.91
C PHE A 51 7.10 11.49 -9.38
N CYS A 52 7.23 10.22 -9.78
CA CYS A 52 8.42 9.42 -9.50
C CYS A 52 9.65 10.05 -10.17
N GLN A 53 9.57 10.38 -11.46
CA GLN A 53 10.66 10.99 -12.20
C GLN A 53 11.13 12.30 -11.56
N GLN A 54 10.19 13.18 -11.15
CA GLN A 54 10.52 14.46 -10.53
C GLN A 54 11.23 14.29 -9.18
N GLN A 55 10.90 13.26 -8.41
CA GLN A 55 11.64 12.93 -7.18
C GLN A 55 13.05 12.42 -7.52
N CYS A 56 13.17 11.54 -8.50
CA CYS A 56 14.46 11.00 -8.96
C CYS A 56 15.37 12.07 -9.59
N ASP A 57 14.81 13.10 -10.22
CA ASP A 57 15.57 14.19 -10.83
C ASP A 57 16.39 15.02 -9.82
N PHE A 58 16.04 14.98 -8.52
CA PHE A 58 16.88 15.56 -7.46
C PHE A 58 18.12 14.72 -7.17
N GLY A 59 18.15 13.46 -7.59
CA GLY A 59 19.13 12.45 -7.21
C GLY A 59 18.69 11.63 -6.00
N PRO A 60 19.59 10.79 -5.46
CA PRO A 60 19.31 10.00 -4.25
C PRO A 60 18.96 10.90 -3.06
N ARG A 61 17.76 10.72 -2.52
CA ARG A 61 17.23 11.49 -1.37
C ARG A 61 17.72 10.90 -0.06
N THR A 62 19.01 10.59 0.01
CA THR A 62 19.61 10.04 1.23
C THR A 62 19.62 11.06 2.34
N MET A 63 19.45 10.60 3.57
CA MET A 63 19.43 11.45 4.75
C MET A 63 20.59 12.47 4.78
N ASN A 64 20.29 13.70 5.19
CA ASN A 64 21.24 14.82 5.31
C ASN A 64 21.87 15.27 3.96
N SER A 65 21.34 14.86 2.81
CA SER A 65 21.87 15.28 1.51
C SER A 65 21.15 16.51 0.95
N PRO A 66 21.76 17.28 0.06
CA PRO A 66 21.07 18.39 -0.62
C PRO A 66 19.88 17.92 -1.48
N ALA A 67 19.93 16.70 -2.05
CA ALA A 67 18.83 16.12 -2.80
C ALA A 67 17.61 15.85 -1.89
N HIS A 68 17.84 15.40 -0.67
CA HIS A 68 16.82 15.21 0.35
C HIS A 68 16.15 16.54 0.69
N ASP A 69 16.91 17.61 1.02
CA ASP A 69 16.36 18.93 1.34
C ASP A 69 15.51 19.49 0.20
N LEU A 70 15.96 19.35 -1.05
CA LEU A 70 15.22 19.84 -2.23
C LEU A 70 13.94 19.06 -2.46
N CYS A 71 13.97 17.74 -2.30
CA CYS A 71 12.81 16.88 -2.46
C CYS A 71 11.78 17.13 -1.34
N GLU A 72 12.21 17.32 -0.08
CA GLU A 72 11.32 17.74 1.03
C GLU A 72 10.47 18.94 0.62
N GLN A 73 11.13 20.01 0.17
CA GLN A 73 10.44 21.23 -0.22
C GLN A 73 9.51 21.01 -1.42
N TRP A 74 9.90 20.18 -2.38
CA TRP A 74 9.09 19.87 -3.53
C TRP A 74 7.82 19.09 -3.13
N ILE A 75 7.92 18.05 -2.29
CA ILE A 75 6.77 17.28 -1.78
C ILE A 75 5.81 18.20 -1.04
N ILE A 76 6.31 19.01 -0.11
CA ILE A 76 5.53 19.99 0.65
C ILE A 76 4.76 20.93 -0.28
N ASN A 77 5.42 21.48 -1.31
CA ASN A 77 4.80 22.40 -2.24
C ASN A 77 3.75 21.69 -3.11
N LYS A 78 3.99 20.46 -3.57
CA LYS A 78 3.02 19.68 -4.34
C LYS A 78 1.72 19.47 -3.57
N PHE A 79 1.78 19.05 -2.32
CA PHE A 79 0.58 18.88 -1.51
C PHE A 79 -0.13 20.23 -1.26
N LYS A 80 0.60 21.32 -1.05
CA LYS A 80 0.01 22.68 -0.94
C LYS A 80 -0.67 23.11 -2.22
N ASP A 81 -0.08 22.85 -3.39
CA ASP A 81 -0.65 23.16 -4.71
C ASP A 81 -1.98 22.42 -4.93
N TYR A 82 -2.17 21.25 -4.31
CA TYR A 82 -3.42 20.49 -4.30
C TYR A 82 -4.37 20.85 -3.15
N GLY A 83 -4.11 21.97 -2.46
CA GLY A 83 -4.99 22.51 -1.43
C GLY A 83 -4.96 21.78 -0.09
N MET A 84 -3.93 20.95 0.16
CA MET A 84 -3.76 20.26 1.44
C MET A 84 -3.17 21.22 2.49
N THR A 85 -3.57 21.04 3.74
CA THR A 85 -2.90 21.67 4.89
C THR A 85 -1.67 20.84 5.22
N VAL A 86 -0.46 21.42 5.12
CA VAL A 86 0.79 20.69 5.27
C VAL A 86 1.51 21.06 6.55
N ILE A 87 1.89 20.06 7.33
CA ILE A 87 2.69 20.18 8.57
C ILE A 87 3.99 19.40 8.35
N PRO A 88 5.14 20.06 8.19
CA PRO A 88 6.45 19.39 8.25
C PRO A 88 6.82 19.16 9.72
N GLN A 89 6.94 17.90 10.10
CA GLN A 89 7.35 17.49 11.45
C GLN A 89 8.85 17.22 11.46
N LYS A 90 9.65 18.21 11.81
CA LYS A 90 11.10 18.10 11.89
C LYS A 90 11.54 17.41 13.19
N CYS A 91 12.49 16.50 13.09
CA CYS A 91 13.07 15.81 14.22
C CYS A 91 14.53 15.42 13.96
N GLU A 92 15.27 15.17 15.05
CA GLU A 92 16.61 14.57 15.00
C GLU A 92 16.51 13.12 15.44
N LEU A 93 16.93 12.22 14.57
CA LEU A 93 16.93 10.78 14.81
C LEU A 93 18.36 10.26 14.89
N LYS A 94 18.53 9.03 15.33
CA LYS A 94 19.83 8.35 15.37
C LYS A 94 19.82 7.16 14.44
N GLY A 95 20.69 7.20 13.43
CA GLY A 95 20.97 6.07 12.56
C GLY A 95 21.64 4.91 13.32
N TYR A 96 21.70 3.74 12.68
CA TYR A 96 22.28 2.53 13.25
C TYR A 96 23.75 2.72 13.72
N ASP A 97 24.48 3.61 13.03
CA ASP A 97 25.89 3.95 13.27
C ASP A 97 26.10 5.13 14.23
N GLY A 98 25.01 5.65 14.82
CA GLY A 98 24.99 6.83 15.68
C GLY A 98 24.98 8.17 14.95
N THR A 99 24.94 8.19 13.62
CA THR A 99 24.78 9.40 12.83
C THR A 99 23.51 10.15 13.24
N THR A 100 23.60 11.47 13.37
CA THR A 100 22.41 12.30 13.57
C THR A 100 21.73 12.53 12.22
N LEU A 101 20.48 12.10 12.11
CA LEU A 101 19.65 12.24 10.92
C LEU A 101 18.68 13.42 11.15
N HIS A 102 18.76 14.44 10.29
CA HIS A 102 17.82 15.57 10.31
C HIS A 102 16.61 15.21 9.47
N ALA A 103 15.61 14.62 10.11
CA ALA A 103 14.44 14.05 9.44
C ALA A 103 13.24 15.00 9.43
N THR A 104 12.40 14.87 8.40
CA THR A 104 11.15 15.60 8.27
C THR A 104 10.02 14.66 7.81
N ASN A 105 9.18 14.21 8.74
CA ASN A 105 7.90 13.62 8.33
C ASN A 105 6.99 14.72 7.76
N ILE A 106 6.36 14.45 6.62
CA ILE A 106 5.50 15.44 5.95
C ILE A 106 4.06 14.97 6.06
N ILE A 107 3.23 15.70 6.79
CA ILE A 107 1.81 15.42 6.95
C ILE A 107 1.01 16.38 6.09
N ALA A 108 0.26 15.90 5.13
CA ALA A 108 -0.61 16.68 4.28
C ALA A 108 -2.06 16.27 4.48
N SER A 109 -2.88 17.17 5.01
CA SER A 109 -4.25 16.89 5.43
C SER A 109 -5.26 17.47 4.45
N TYR A 110 -6.11 16.62 3.89
CA TYR A 110 -7.36 16.99 3.26
C TYR A 110 -8.47 17.07 4.31
N ARG A 111 -9.20 18.19 4.36
CA ARG A 111 -10.24 18.50 5.37
C ARG A 111 -9.73 18.27 6.81
N PRO A 112 -8.75 19.03 7.25
CA PRO A 112 -8.12 18.88 8.56
C PRO A 112 -9.08 19.11 9.74
N GLU A 113 -10.21 19.77 9.52
CA GLU A 113 -11.27 20.00 10.51
C GLU A 113 -12.07 18.75 10.87
N LEU A 114 -12.02 17.69 10.05
CA LEU A 114 -12.75 16.46 10.30
C LEU A 114 -11.93 15.53 11.20
N THR A 115 -12.63 14.91 12.17
CA THR A 115 -12.01 13.95 13.11
C THR A 115 -12.07 12.52 12.64
N ASP A 116 -12.96 12.22 11.68
CA ASP A 116 -13.08 10.90 11.06
C ASP A 116 -12.16 10.86 9.86
N ARG A 117 -11.05 10.14 9.97
CA ARG A 117 -9.92 10.24 9.05
C ARG A 117 -9.42 8.88 8.57
N ILE A 118 -8.84 8.87 7.38
CA ILE A 118 -8.07 7.75 6.82
C ILE A 118 -6.64 8.23 6.63
N LEU A 119 -5.68 7.36 6.96
CA LEU A 119 -4.26 7.61 6.80
C LEU A 119 -3.74 6.87 5.57
N LEU A 120 -3.15 7.58 4.61
CA LEU A 120 -2.29 7.01 3.57
C LEU A 120 -0.85 7.38 3.89
N CYS A 121 0.05 6.43 3.88
CA CYS A 121 1.46 6.68 4.18
C CYS A 121 2.41 5.99 3.20
N ALA A 122 3.61 6.53 3.09
CA ALA A 122 4.74 6.01 2.34
C ALA A 122 6.01 6.65 2.92
N HIS A 123 7.17 6.03 2.80
CA HIS A 123 8.42 6.76 3.07
C HIS A 123 8.87 7.54 1.83
N TRP A 124 9.80 8.49 2.00
CA TRP A 124 10.26 9.34 0.90
C TRP A 124 11.78 9.49 0.80
N ASP A 125 12.52 9.05 1.83
CA ASP A 125 13.97 8.97 1.80
C ASP A 125 14.47 7.85 0.89
N CYS A 126 15.77 7.70 0.78
CA CYS A 126 16.42 6.67 -0.02
C CYS A 126 17.46 5.95 0.78
N ARG A 127 17.64 4.67 0.49
CA ARG A 127 18.78 3.87 0.96
C ARG A 127 20.10 4.54 0.60
N PRO A 128 20.99 4.87 1.57
CA PRO A 128 22.27 5.50 1.27
C PRO A 128 23.30 4.55 0.69
N TRP A 129 22.98 3.27 0.59
CA TRP A 129 23.85 2.22 0.06
C TRP A 129 23.05 1.12 -0.64
N ALA A 130 23.61 0.62 -1.76
CA ALA A 130 22.99 -0.45 -2.55
C ALA A 130 23.45 -1.82 -2.05
N ASP A 131 23.15 -2.14 -0.79
CA ASP A 131 23.71 -3.27 -0.06
C ASP A 131 23.12 -4.64 -0.43
N ASN A 132 22.09 -4.67 -1.31
CA ASN A 132 21.58 -5.89 -1.93
C ASN A 132 21.96 -6.01 -3.41
N ASP A 133 22.85 -5.14 -3.92
CA ASP A 133 23.31 -5.23 -5.31
C ASP A 133 24.18 -6.49 -5.51
N PRO A 134 23.96 -7.28 -6.57
CA PRO A 134 24.75 -8.47 -6.84
C PRO A 134 26.24 -8.18 -7.12
N ASP A 135 26.57 -6.93 -7.50
CA ASP A 135 27.94 -6.45 -7.61
C ASP A 135 28.33 -5.68 -6.36
N GLU A 136 29.14 -6.30 -5.50
CA GLU A 136 29.63 -5.70 -4.24
C GLU A 136 30.32 -4.34 -4.43
N SER A 137 30.84 -4.03 -5.63
CA SER A 137 31.43 -2.72 -5.94
C SER A 137 30.39 -1.59 -5.93
N ASN A 138 29.11 -1.92 -5.94
CA ASN A 138 28.00 -0.97 -5.85
C ASN A 138 27.53 -0.73 -4.40
N TRP A 139 27.84 -1.59 -3.45
CA TRP A 139 27.25 -1.57 -2.11
C TRP A 139 27.34 -0.23 -1.39
N HIS A 140 28.41 0.55 -1.61
CA HIS A 140 28.55 1.88 -0.98
C HIS A 140 28.03 3.03 -1.87
N LYS A 141 27.28 2.72 -2.93
CA LYS A 141 26.63 3.74 -3.76
C LYS A 141 25.21 3.98 -3.26
N PRO A 142 24.72 5.23 -3.28
CA PRO A 142 23.34 5.50 -2.92
C PRO A 142 22.39 4.94 -3.98
N VAL A 143 21.21 4.50 -3.55
CA VAL A 143 20.12 4.04 -4.41
C VAL A 143 19.33 5.25 -4.90
N LEU A 144 18.95 5.28 -6.19
CA LEU A 144 18.09 6.34 -6.73
C LEU A 144 16.67 6.24 -6.19
N ALA A 145 16.23 5.01 -5.86
CA ALA A 145 14.98 4.74 -5.16
C ALA A 145 13.73 5.23 -5.92
N ALA A 146 13.63 4.83 -7.17
CA ALA A 146 12.47 5.16 -8.02
C ALA A 146 11.22 4.39 -7.57
N ASN A 147 11.40 3.13 -7.16
CA ASN A 147 10.34 2.31 -6.60
C ASN A 147 10.28 2.45 -5.07
N ASP A 148 11.41 2.36 -4.43
CA ASP A 148 11.64 2.36 -3.00
C ASP A 148 12.31 3.68 -2.55
N ALA A 149 11.58 4.76 -2.31
CA ALA A 149 10.17 4.97 -1.99
C ALA A 149 9.42 5.96 -2.89
N ALA A 150 9.99 6.44 -4.01
CA ALA A 150 9.31 7.48 -4.78
C ALA A 150 7.93 7.04 -5.29
N SER A 151 7.71 5.74 -5.49
CA SER A 151 6.46 5.21 -6.04
C SER A 151 5.26 5.42 -5.11
N GLY A 152 5.41 5.16 -3.81
CA GLY A 152 4.34 5.36 -2.83
C GLY A 152 3.93 6.82 -2.71
N VAL A 153 4.90 7.73 -2.59
CA VAL A 153 4.67 9.17 -2.57
C VAL A 153 4.00 9.65 -3.86
N ALA A 154 4.40 9.14 -5.02
CA ALA A 154 3.82 9.50 -6.31
C ALA A 154 2.34 9.10 -6.42
N VAL A 155 1.98 7.91 -5.93
CA VAL A 155 0.57 7.48 -5.85
C VAL A 155 -0.22 8.40 -4.94
N MET A 156 0.30 8.75 -3.76
CA MET A 156 -0.35 9.68 -2.84
C MET A 156 -0.56 11.07 -3.45
N LEU A 157 0.45 11.62 -4.15
CA LEU A 157 0.35 12.92 -4.84
C LEU A 157 -0.71 12.92 -5.93
N GLU A 158 -0.81 11.85 -6.72
CA GLU A 158 -1.84 11.74 -7.75
C GLU A 158 -3.25 11.63 -7.14
N ILE A 159 -3.41 10.89 -6.05
CA ILE A 159 -4.68 10.82 -5.31
C ILE A 159 -5.05 12.21 -4.77
N ALA A 160 -4.11 12.94 -4.17
CA ALA A 160 -4.34 14.30 -3.67
C ALA A 160 -4.77 15.25 -4.80
N ARG A 161 -4.11 15.18 -5.97
CA ARG A 161 -4.48 15.96 -7.16
C ARG A 161 -5.90 15.65 -7.63
N LEU A 162 -6.28 14.37 -7.67
CA LEU A 162 -7.61 13.93 -8.10
C LEU A 162 -8.69 14.39 -7.13
N ILE A 163 -8.48 14.28 -5.83
CA ILE A 163 -9.42 14.76 -4.81
C ILE A 163 -9.65 16.26 -4.93
N SER A 164 -8.59 17.03 -5.08
CA SER A 164 -8.67 18.48 -5.31
C SER A 164 -9.46 18.82 -6.58
N SER A 165 -9.24 18.09 -7.66
CA SER A 165 -9.95 18.28 -8.94
C SER A 165 -11.45 17.98 -8.82
N VAL A 166 -11.82 16.91 -8.11
CA VAL A 166 -13.22 16.55 -7.84
C VAL A 166 -13.93 17.62 -7.03
N ASP A 167 -13.29 18.18 -6.02
CA ASP A 167 -13.86 19.26 -5.21
C ASP A 167 -14.04 20.56 -6.01
N ALA A 168 -13.10 20.89 -6.89
CA ALA A 168 -13.23 22.04 -7.79
C ALA A 168 -14.45 21.90 -8.75
N ILE A 169 -14.70 20.69 -9.26
CA ILE A 169 -15.86 20.40 -10.11
C ILE A 169 -17.18 20.54 -9.33
N LYS A 170 -17.24 20.07 -8.07
CA LYS A 170 -18.44 20.19 -7.22
C LYS A 170 -18.89 21.63 -7.01
N THR A 171 -17.96 22.56 -6.90
CA THR A 171 -18.29 23.99 -6.70
C THR A 171 -18.90 24.65 -7.93
N THR A 172 -18.75 24.05 -9.10
CA THR A 172 -19.19 24.60 -10.40
C THR A 172 -20.31 23.81 -11.08
N ALA A 173 -20.56 22.56 -10.66
CA ALA A 173 -21.56 21.67 -11.26
C ALA A 173 -22.97 21.87 -10.67
N PRO A 174 -24.06 21.63 -11.45
CA PRO A 174 -25.41 21.58 -10.92
C PRO A 174 -25.55 20.53 -9.82
N ALA A 175 -26.41 20.80 -8.82
CA ALA A 175 -26.60 19.95 -7.64
C ALA A 175 -27.02 18.50 -7.93
N ASP A 176 -27.56 18.21 -9.11
CA ASP A 176 -28.02 16.87 -9.55
C ASP A 176 -26.99 16.06 -10.36
N SER A 177 -25.76 16.57 -10.51
CA SER A 177 -24.75 15.80 -11.24
C SER A 177 -24.28 14.63 -10.41
N SER A 178 -24.42 13.40 -10.92
CA SER A 178 -23.89 12.14 -10.34
C SER A 178 -22.36 12.06 -10.39
N ILE A 179 -21.69 13.18 -10.05
CA ILE A 179 -20.24 13.26 -9.99
C ILE A 179 -19.78 12.54 -8.74
N PHE A 180 -18.73 11.74 -8.88
CA PHE A 180 -18.09 10.97 -7.82
C PHE A 180 -17.95 11.77 -6.52
N HIS A 181 -18.54 11.28 -5.45
CA HIS A 181 -18.50 11.95 -4.16
C HIS A 181 -17.57 11.17 -3.23
N LEU A 182 -16.39 11.72 -2.94
CA LEU A 182 -15.77 11.40 -1.67
C LEU A 182 -16.73 11.85 -0.57
N THR A 183 -17.04 10.97 0.39
CA THR A 183 -17.98 11.27 1.46
C THR A 183 -17.58 12.58 2.16
N SER A 184 -18.53 13.50 2.32
CA SER A 184 -18.26 14.82 2.88
C SER A 184 -17.82 14.78 4.37
N SER A 185 -17.92 13.61 4.99
CA SER A 185 -17.62 13.38 6.42
C SER A 185 -16.21 12.86 6.70
N ILE A 186 -15.42 12.52 5.66
CA ILE A 186 -14.11 11.89 5.85
C ILE A 186 -12.98 12.84 5.47
N GLY A 187 -12.01 12.98 6.37
CA GLY A 187 -10.71 13.59 6.12
C GLY A 187 -9.68 12.53 5.70
N ILE A 188 -8.66 12.95 4.96
CA ILE A 188 -7.55 12.09 4.56
C ILE A 188 -6.25 12.76 4.98
N ASP A 189 -5.36 12.00 5.59
CA ASP A 189 -3.98 12.40 5.82
C ASP A 189 -3.05 11.60 4.91
N PHE A 190 -2.21 12.33 4.18
CA PHE A 190 -1.07 11.81 3.45
C PHE A 190 0.16 12.03 4.31
N LEU A 191 0.80 10.97 4.76
CA LEU A 191 1.94 11.02 5.64
C LEU A 191 3.15 10.42 4.94
N CYS A 192 4.12 11.27 4.58
CA CYS A 192 5.39 10.82 4.05
C CYS A 192 6.37 10.69 5.23
N PHE A 193 6.73 9.46 5.57
CA PHE A 193 7.73 9.15 6.59
C PHE A 193 9.14 9.41 6.05
N ASP A 194 10.05 9.79 6.93
CA ASP A 194 11.45 10.04 6.63
C ASP A 194 12.35 9.08 7.41
N ALA A 195 13.58 8.88 6.95
CA ALA A 195 14.54 8.00 7.60
C ALA A 195 14.00 6.57 7.85
N GLU A 196 13.21 6.04 6.92
CA GLU A 196 12.81 4.64 6.92
C GLU A 196 14.03 3.77 6.62
N ASP A 197 14.76 4.14 5.56
CA ASP A 197 15.71 3.31 4.84
C ASP A 197 17.18 3.49 5.27
N TYR A 198 17.40 4.11 6.44
CA TYR A 198 18.73 4.22 7.07
C TYR A 198 19.02 3.04 8.04
N GLY A 199 18.38 1.90 7.79
CA GLY A 199 18.49 0.71 8.61
C GLY A 199 19.85 -0.01 8.47
N PHE A 200 20.07 -0.98 9.34
CA PHE A 200 21.31 -1.76 9.46
C PHE A 200 21.71 -2.41 8.12
N PRO A 201 22.92 -2.17 7.60
CA PRO A 201 23.31 -2.66 6.27
C PRO A 201 23.71 -4.13 6.27
N GLN A 202 23.53 -4.80 5.12
CA GLN A 202 23.75 -6.25 4.99
C GLN A 202 25.22 -6.69 5.09
N TRP A 203 26.18 -5.79 4.90
CA TRP A 203 27.61 -6.13 5.05
C TRP A 203 28.10 -6.12 6.50
N GLU A 204 27.32 -5.58 7.43
CA GLU A 204 27.70 -5.59 8.82
C GLU A 204 27.65 -7.00 9.41
N THR A 205 28.69 -7.35 10.17
CA THR A 205 28.84 -8.67 10.78
C THR A 205 28.37 -8.74 12.22
N THR A 206 28.03 -7.59 12.80
CA THR A 206 27.45 -7.50 14.14
C THR A 206 25.96 -7.81 14.10
N GLU A 207 25.37 -8.17 15.22
CA GLU A 207 23.90 -8.30 15.28
C GLU A 207 23.26 -6.92 15.13
N ASP A 208 22.19 -6.85 14.34
CA ASP A 208 21.34 -5.65 14.28
C ASP A 208 20.86 -5.36 15.71
N PRO A 209 21.13 -4.16 16.26
CA PRO A 209 20.69 -3.79 17.61
C PRO A 209 19.16 -3.76 17.73
N GLY A 210 18.44 -4.00 16.61
CA GLY A 210 16.99 -3.90 16.47
C GLY A 210 16.54 -2.45 16.39
N ASN A 211 15.39 -2.23 15.77
CA ASN A 211 14.75 -0.93 15.76
C ASN A 211 15.51 0.16 14.99
N THR A 212 16.30 -0.21 13.99
CA THR A 212 17.11 0.70 13.17
C THR A 212 16.39 1.19 11.90
N TRP A 213 15.25 0.58 11.57
CA TRP A 213 14.41 0.85 10.42
C TRP A 213 13.17 1.67 10.80
N ALA A 214 12.52 2.28 9.83
CA ALA A 214 11.26 3.01 10.01
C ALA A 214 11.34 4.11 11.10
N LEU A 215 12.50 4.79 11.22
CA LEU A 215 12.77 5.71 12.33
C LEU A 215 11.80 6.89 12.36
N GLY A 216 11.42 7.44 11.19
CA GLY A 216 10.44 8.51 11.09
C GLY A 216 9.05 8.08 11.54
N ALA A 217 8.62 6.89 11.15
CA ALA A 217 7.35 6.34 11.59
C ALA A 217 7.33 6.05 13.09
N GLN A 218 8.44 5.53 13.65
CA GLN A 218 8.58 5.36 15.10
C GLN A 218 8.43 6.69 15.84
N TYR A 219 9.10 7.75 15.33
CA TYR A 219 9.02 9.07 15.93
C TYR A 219 7.61 9.64 15.86
N TRP A 220 6.98 9.61 14.67
CA TRP A 220 5.62 10.12 14.48
C TRP A 220 4.60 9.37 15.33
N ALA A 221 4.69 8.05 15.40
CA ALA A 221 3.76 7.23 16.18
C ALA A 221 3.81 7.56 17.68
N ALA A 222 5.02 7.88 18.21
CA ALA A 222 5.22 8.34 19.59
C ALA A 222 4.86 9.83 19.80
N ASN A 223 4.94 10.66 18.74
CA ASN A 223 4.76 12.11 18.77
C ASN A 223 3.85 12.56 17.63
N PRO A 224 2.58 12.16 17.57
CA PRO A 224 1.71 12.51 16.46
C PRO A 224 1.55 14.03 16.33
N HIS A 225 1.43 14.50 15.09
CA HIS A 225 1.36 15.93 14.73
C HIS A 225 0.17 16.69 15.33
N VAL A 226 -0.85 15.96 15.79
CA VAL A 226 -1.99 16.48 16.52
C VAL A 226 -2.15 15.66 17.80
N SER A 227 -2.31 16.33 18.94
CA SER A 227 -2.52 15.64 20.22
C SER A 227 -3.77 14.79 20.19
N GLY A 228 -3.63 13.50 20.54
CA GLY A 228 -4.71 12.52 20.50
C GLY A 228 -5.17 12.15 19.09
N TYR A 229 -4.31 12.32 18.09
CA TYR A 229 -4.58 11.93 16.69
C TYR A 229 -5.12 10.51 16.58
N LYS A 230 -6.14 10.35 15.74
CA LYS A 230 -6.74 9.05 15.41
C LYS A 230 -7.10 9.00 13.93
N ALA A 231 -7.01 7.83 13.35
CA ALA A 231 -7.58 7.50 12.05
C ALA A 231 -8.37 6.19 12.16
N ARG A 232 -9.37 5.99 11.30
CA ARG A 232 -10.10 4.73 11.21
C ARG A 232 -9.15 3.57 10.93
N TYR A 233 -8.24 3.82 10.00
CA TYR A 233 -7.17 2.90 9.59
C TYR A 233 -6.11 3.64 8.77
N GLY A 234 -4.98 2.97 8.57
CA GLY A 234 -3.90 3.37 7.69
C GLY A 234 -3.67 2.38 6.55
N ILE A 235 -3.11 2.87 5.45
CA ILE A 235 -2.59 2.08 4.34
C ILE A 235 -1.21 2.62 4.00
N LEU A 236 -0.17 1.81 4.21
CA LEU A 236 1.18 2.07 3.75
C LEU A 236 1.31 1.65 2.29
N LEU A 237 2.02 2.44 1.51
CA LEU A 237 2.32 2.18 0.10
C LEU A 237 3.84 2.12 -0.05
N ASP A 238 4.38 0.93 -0.05
CA ASP A 238 5.81 0.72 -0.23
C ASP A 238 6.12 -0.08 -1.49
N MET A 239 7.09 0.39 -2.28
CA MET A 239 7.53 -0.21 -3.54
C MET A 239 6.37 -0.54 -4.52
N VAL A 240 5.42 0.39 -4.70
CA VAL A 240 4.18 0.15 -5.45
C VAL A 240 4.25 0.45 -6.95
N GLY A 241 5.45 0.61 -7.51
CA GLY A 241 5.67 0.95 -8.92
C GLY A 241 6.52 -0.05 -9.72
N GLY A 242 7.07 -1.08 -9.09
CA GLY A 242 8.02 -2.00 -9.73
C GLY A 242 7.40 -2.87 -10.83
N GLN A 243 8.21 -3.19 -11.86
CA GLN A 243 7.80 -4.08 -12.95
C GLN A 243 7.47 -5.48 -12.44
N GLY A 244 6.28 -5.99 -12.84
CA GLY A 244 5.84 -7.34 -12.49
C GLY A 244 5.45 -7.53 -11.04
N ALA A 245 5.34 -6.47 -10.26
CA ALA A 245 4.96 -6.53 -8.87
C ALA A 245 3.56 -7.16 -8.67
N GLN A 246 3.47 -8.04 -7.69
CA GLN A 246 2.22 -8.56 -7.16
C GLN A 246 2.19 -8.32 -5.65
N PHE A 247 1.06 -7.86 -5.16
CA PHE A 247 0.83 -7.50 -3.77
C PHE A 247 0.10 -8.64 -3.08
N TYR A 248 0.86 -9.46 -2.38
CA TYR A 248 0.30 -10.54 -1.55
C TYR A 248 -0.17 -9.97 -0.21
N GLN A 249 -1.05 -10.68 0.48
CA GLN A 249 -1.52 -10.26 1.81
C GLN A 249 -0.39 -10.40 2.83
N GLU A 250 0.23 -9.30 3.20
CA GLU A 250 1.31 -9.23 4.17
C GLU A 250 0.82 -9.73 5.54
N ILE A 251 1.64 -10.55 6.24
CA ILE A 251 1.18 -11.29 7.44
C ILE A 251 0.92 -10.38 8.63
N MET A 252 1.77 -9.38 8.89
CA MET A 252 1.56 -8.46 10.01
C MET A 252 0.35 -7.56 9.78
N SER A 253 0.13 -7.13 8.53
CA SER A 253 -1.09 -6.43 8.11
C SER A 253 -2.35 -7.24 8.41
N LYS A 254 -2.32 -8.55 8.14
CA LYS A 254 -3.44 -9.46 8.49
C LYS A 254 -3.59 -9.62 9.99
N GLN A 255 -2.50 -9.61 10.74
CA GLN A 255 -2.55 -9.72 12.20
C GLN A 255 -3.19 -8.49 12.83
N TYR A 256 -2.83 -7.28 12.38
CA TYR A 256 -3.28 -6.04 12.98
C TYR A 256 -4.59 -5.51 12.39
N ALA A 257 -4.79 -5.66 11.09
CA ALA A 257 -5.84 -4.98 10.35
C ALA A 257 -6.48 -5.83 9.24
N ARG A 258 -6.77 -7.11 9.49
CA ARG A 258 -7.30 -8.06 8.51
C ARG A 258 -8.49 -7.51 7.71
N HIS A 259 -9.42 -6.83 8.39
CA HIS A 259 -10.61 -6.28 7.73
C HIS A 259 -10.27 -5.19 6.70
N ILE A 260 -9.14 -4.50 6.86
CA ILE A 260 -8.64 -3.53 5.88
C ILE A 260 -7.95 -4.26 4.71
N VAL A 261 -7.17 -5.32 5.00
CA VAL A 261 -6.64 -6.21 3.94
C VAL A 261 -7.77 -6.72 3.07
N ASP A 262 -8.81 -7.31 3.67
CA ASP A 262 -9.96 -7.85 2.94
C ASP A 262 -10.65 -6.75 2.10
N LYS A 263 -10.83 -5.54 2.66
CA LYS A 263 -11.40 -4.37 1.96
C LYS A 263 -10.59 -3.99 0.72
N VAL A 264 -9.27 -3.85 0.84
CA VAL A 264 -8.38 -3.42 -0.23
C VAL A 264 -8.30 -4.47 -1.35
N TRP A 265 -8.14 -5.75 -1.00
CA TRP A 265 -8.08 -6.82 -2.00
C TRP A 265 -9.42 -7.01 -2.74
N GLN A 266 -10.55 -6.80 -2.04
CA GLN A 266 -11.86 -6.75 -2.71
C GLN A 266 -12.00 -5.54 -3.63
N ALA A 267 -11.54 -4.37 -3.21
CA ALA A 267 -11.53 -3.17 -4.04
C ALA A 267 -10.72 -3.38 -5.32
N ALA A 268 -9.52 -3.99 -5.22
CA ALA A 268 -8.69 -4.34 -6.36
C ALA A 268 -9.44 -5.25 -7.35
N ALA A 269 -10.16 -6.26 -6.86
CA ALA A 269 -10.96 -7.15 -7.69
C ALA A 269 -12.11 -6.38 -8.39
N VAL A 270 -12.79 -5.46 -7.70
CA VAL A 270 -13.87 -4.64 -8.25
C VAL A 270 -13.40 -3.77 -9.41
N VAL A 271 -12.21 -3.18 -9.30
CA VAL A 271 -11.63 -2.32 -10.36
C VAL A 271 -10.80 -3.09 -11.40
N GLY A 272 -10.79 -4.42 -11.35
CA GLY A 272 -10.17 -5.28 -12.38
C GLY A 272 -8.71 -5.61 -12.16
N TYR A 273 -8.12 -5.29 -11.00
CA TYR A 273 -6.71 -5.54 -10.66
C TYR A 273 -6.49 -6.71 -9.70
N GLY A 274 -7.45 -7.64 -9.60
CA GLY A 274 -7.32 -8.83 -8.74
C GLY A 274 -6.10 -9.72 -9.05
N SER A 275 -5.57 -9.68 -10.28
CA SER A 275 -4.32 -10.38 -10.63
C SER A 275 -3.07 -9.74 -10.02
N SER A 276 -3.09 -8.42 -9.80
CA SER A 276 -2.01 -7.70 -9.10
C SER A 276 -2.12 -7.84 -7.58
N PHE A 277 -3.31 -8.19 -7.07
CA PHE A 277 -3.61 -8.40 -5.66
C PHE A 277 -4.12 -9.84 -5.42
N PRO A 278 -3.25 -10.86 -5.53
CA PRO A 278 -3.66 -12.26 -5.33
C PRO A 278 -4.16 -12.49 -3.90
N MET A 279 -5.20 -13.34 -3.76
CA MET A 279 -5.77 -13.75 -2.46
C MET A 279 -4.89 -14.80 -1.78
N ALA A 280 -3.61 -14.50 -1.63
CA ALA A 280 -2.60 -15.38 -1.04
C ALA A 280 -1.74 -14.62 -0.03
N GLU A 281 -1.16 -15.32 0.92
CA GLU A 281 -0.29 -14.73 1.94
C GLU A 281 1.12 -14.49 1.39
N GLY A 282 1.68 -13.33 1.74
CA GLY A 282 3.08 -12.98 1.54
C GLY A 282 3.94 -13.31 2.75
N ASN A 283 4.99 -12.51 2.97
CA ASN A 283 5.86 -12.60 4.15
C ASN A 283 5.33 -11.74 5.31
N ALA A 284 5.92 -11.91 6.49
CA ALA A 284 5.82 -10.98 7.59
C ALA A 284 6.93 -9.94 7.43
N ILE A 285 6.56 -8.66 7.34
CA ILE A 285 7.49 -7.56 7.08
C ILE A 285 7.50 -6.62 8.28
N THR A 286 8.68 -6.09 8.60
CA THR A 286 8.84 -4.97 9.53
C THR A 286 9.05 -3.72 8.71
N ASP A 287 8.11 -2.77 8.82
CA ASP A 287 8.04 -1.56 8.02
C ASP A 287 7.30 -0.46 8.78
N ASP A 288 7.13 0.72 8.22
CA ASP A 288 6.47 1.90 8.79
C ASP A 288 5.09 1.60 9.39
N HIS A 289 4.36 0.62 8.86
CA HIS A 289 3.05 0.22 9.41
C HIS A 289 3.14 -0.38 10.81
N ILE A 290 4.28 -0.96 11.22
CA ILE A 290 4.44 -1.57 12.55
C ILE A 290 4.32 -0.53 13.67
N PRO A 291 5.11 0.56 13.72
CA PRO A 291 4.92 1.59 14.75
C PRO A 291 3.55 2.27 14.68
N VAL A 292 2.96 2.43 13.48
CA VAL A 292 1.58 2.94 13.35
C VAL A 292 0.58 2.02 14.07
N ASN A 293 0.72 0.71 13.95
CA ASN A 293 -0.13 -0.26 14.64
C ASN A 293 0.15 -0.32 16.14
N THR A 294 1.43 -0.43 16.52
CA THR A 294 1.82 -0.82 17.90
C THR A 294 1.95 0.36 18.84
N VAL A 295 2.28 1.54 18.35
CA VAL A 295 2.50 2.76 19.14
C VAL A 295 1.36 3.75 18.95
N ALA A 296 1.02 4.11 17.70
CA ALA A 296 -0.10 5.03 17.45
C ALA A 296 -1.47 4.36 17.64
N ASN A 297 -1.53 3.01 17.72
CA ASN A 297 -2.75 2.21 17.85
C ASN A 297 -3.77 2.49 16.74
N ILE A 298 -3.29 2.63 15.51
CA ILE A 298 -4.11 2.79 14.30
C ILE A 298 -3.96 1.50 13.49
N PRO A 299 -5.06 0.77 13.20
CA PRO A 299 -5.01 -0.40 12.32
C PRO A 299 -4.44 0.00 10.94
N CYS A 300 -3.25 -0.45 10.60
CA CYS A 300 -2.55 -0.08 9.37
C CYS A 300 -2.09 -1.34 8.63
N ILE A 301 -2.30 -1.35 7.32
CA ILE A 301 -1.80 -2.39 6.43
C ILE A 301 -0.65 -1.86 5.60
N ASP A 302 0.13 -2.77 5.07
CA ASP A 302 1.19 -2.51 4.12
C ASP A 302 0.82 -3.13 2.75
N ILE A 303 0.85 -2.32 1.70
CA ILE A 303 0.80 -2.75 0.31
C ILE A 303 2.23 -2.75 -0.20
N ILE A 304 2.87 -3.91 -0.09
CA ILE A 304 4.26 -4.13 -0.46
C ILE A 304 4.35 -5.31 -1.45
N PRO A 305 5.22 -5.28 -2.47
CA PRO A 305 5.32 -6.38 -3.42
C PRO A 305 5.94 -7.61 -2.79
N TYR A 306 5.55 -8.78 -3.30
CA TYR A 306 6.17 -10.05 -2.97
C TYR A 306 6.52 -10.83 -4.23
N TYR A 307 7.80 -11.16 -4.39
CA TYR A 307 8.35 -11.89 -5.52
C TYR A 307 8.82 -13.28 -5.06
N PRO A 308 7.93 -14.28 -4.94
CA PRO A 308 8.23 -15.57 -4.32
C PRO A 308 9.30 -16.39 -5.05
N ASN A 309 9.58 -16.07 -6.31
CA ASN A 309 10.55 -16.77 -7.14
C ASN A 309 11.80 -15.93 -7.44
N CYS A 310 11.96 -14.77 -6.83
CA CYS A 310 13.16 -13.96 -6.98
C CYS A 310 14.26 -14.48 -6.03
N GLU A 311 15.38 -14.93 -6.59
CA GLU A 311 16.50 -15.48 -5.82
C GLU A 311 17.23 -14.40 -5.01
N GLN A 312 17.23 -13.15 -5.48
CA GLN A 312 17.97 -12.04 -4.90
C GLN A 312 17.26 -11.49 -3.66
N SER A 313 15.96 -11.22 -3.75
CA SER A 313 15.15 -10.71 -2.66
C SER A 313 13.67 -11.01 -2.87
N SER A 314 12.95 -11.31 -1.80
CA SER A 314 11.49 -11.39 -1.84
C SER A 314 10.80 -10.06 -2.16
N PHE A 315 11.52 -8.93 -2.04
CA PHE A 315 11.07 -7.59 -2.42
C PHE A 315 11.29 -7.29 -3.92
N GLY A 316 11.98 -8.19 -4.65
CA GLY A 316 12.22 -8.08 -6.08
C GLY A 316 13.70 -7.82 -6.43
N PRO A 317 14.00 -7.82 -7.74
CA PRO A 317 15.39 -7.82 -8.20
C PRO A 317 16.08 -6.45 -8.11
N THR A 318 15.34 -5.38 -7.88
CA THR A 318 15.87 -4.00 -7.81
C THR A 318 16.02 -3.47 -6.40
N TRP A 319 15.40 -4.17 -5.41
CA TRP A 319 15.41 -3.74 -4.01
C TRP A 319 16.84 -3.58 -3.48
N HIS A 320 17.15 -2.38 -2.97
CA HIS A 320 18.46 -1.98 -2.45
C HIS A 320 19.61 -2.21 -3.43
N THR A 321 19.37 -1.93 -4.70
CA THR A 321 20.39 -1.99 -5.76
C THR A 321 20.47 -0.67 -6.52
N VAL A 322 21.56 -0.46 -7.26
CA VAL A 322 21.69 0.68 -8.18
C VAL A 322 20.70 0.65 -9.35
N ASN A 323 19.97 -0.45 -9.51
CA ASN A 323 18.95 -0.63 -10.54
C ASN A 323 17.55 -0.22 -10.09
N ASP A 324 17.35 0.27 -8.86
CA ASP A 324 16.08 0.89 -8.51
C ASP A 324 16.00 2.29 -9.13
N ASP A 325 15.73 2.32 -10.42
CA ASP A 325 15.64 3.51 -11.25
C ASP A 325 14.34 3.54 -12.07
N MET A 326 14.13 4.64 -12.80
CA MET A 326 12.90 4.87 -13.58
C MET A 326 12.70 3.84 -14.71
N THR A 327 13.74 3.12 -15.16
CA THR A 327 13.61 2.12 -16.23
C THR A 327 12.97 0.83 -15.75
N HIS A 328 12.92 0.61 -14.44
CA HIS A 328 12.32 -0.56 -13.79
C HIS A 328 10.94 -0.28 -13.20
N LEU A 329 10.40 0.94 -13.37
CA LEU A 329 9.01 1.25 -13.02
C LEU A 329 8.04 0.82 -14.13
N ASP A 330 6.84 0.41 -13.71
CA ASP A 330 5.72 0.09 -14.60
C ASP A 330 4.49 0.94 -14.24
N LYS A 331 4.03 1.73 -15.22
CA LYS A 331 2.82 2.54 -15.10
C LYS A 331 1.57 1.69 -14.79
N ASN A 332 1.53 0.43 -15.24
CA ASN A 332 0.40 -0.46 -14.95
C ASN A 332 0.38 -0.88 -13.48
N THR A 333 1.55 -1.03 -12.86
CA THR A 333 1.65 -1.30 -11.42
C THR A 333 1.16 -0.08 -10.62
N LEU A 334 1.63 1.12 -10.95
CA LEU A 334 1.15 2.37 -10.34
C LEU A 334 -0.38 2.54 -10.52
N LEU A 335 -0.90 2.21 -11.73
CA LEU A 335 -2.32 2.26 -12.03
C LEU A 335 -3.13 1.28 -11.17
N ALA A 336 -2.66 0.05 -11.06
CA ALA A 336 -3.33 -0.99 -10.29
C ALA A 336 -3.48 -0.59 -8.81
N VAL A 337 -2.40 -0.10 -8.20
CA VAL A 337 -2.43 0.36 -6.81
C VAL A 337 -3.27 1.63 -6.68
N GLY A 338 -2.99 2.66 -7.47
CA GLY A 338 -3.68 3.94 -7.37
C GLY A 338 -5.19 3.83 -7.58
N GLN A 339 -5.65 3.07 -8.60
CA GLN A 339 -7.07 2.87 -8.83
C GLN A 339 -7.74 2.05 -7.72
N THR A 340 -7.01 1.10 -7.13
CA THR A 340 -7.49 0.33 -5.97
C THR A 340 -7.71 1.25 -4.76
N ILE A 341 -6.76 2.13 -4.45
CA ILE A 341 -6.90 3.08 -3.34
C ILE A 341 -8.03 4.09 -3.62
N ILE A 342 -8.19 4.59 -4.84
CA ILE A 342 -9.34 5.43 -5.22
C ILE A 342 -10.65 4.69 -4.92
N GLN A 343 -10.78 3.42 -5.33
CA GLN A 343 -11.98 2.61 -5.03
C GLN A 343 -12.23 2.51 -3.53
N VAL A 344 -11.19 2.28 -2.73
CA VAL A 344 -11.32 2.21 -1.26
C VAL A 344 -11.83 3.52 -0.71
N LEU A 345 -11.17 4.64 -1.01
CA LEU A 345 -11.50 5.96 -0.47
C LEU A 345 -12.90 6.43 -0.85
N PHE A 346 -13.31 6.21 -2.11
CA PHE A 346 -14.62 6.65 -2.61
C PHE A 346 -15.76 5.72 -2.21
N SER A 347 -15.48 4.50 -1.70
CA SER A 347 -16.47 3.59 -1.14
C SER A 347 -16.76 3.83 0.36
N GLU A 348 -15.97 4.66 1.03
CA GLU A 348 -16.17 4.97 2.46
C GLU A 348 -17.46 5.79 2.68
N LYS A 349 -18.14 5.47 3.79
CA LYS A 349 -19.42 6.08 4.17
C LYS A 349 -19.29 6.84 5.48
#